data_fbbbd5a04d7552072394fa5fc156cdbf
#
_entry.id   fbbbd5a04d7552072394fa5fc156cdbf
#
_cell.length_a   1.000
_cell.length_b   1.000
_cell.length_c   1.000
_cell.angle_alpha   90.00
_cell.angle_beta   90.00
_cell.angle_gamma   90.00
#
_symmetry.space_group_name_H-M   'P 1'
#
loop_
_entity.id
_entity.type
_entity.pdbx_description
1 polymer ?
#
loop_
_entity_poly.entity_id
_entity_poly.type
_entity_poly.pdbx_seq_one_letter_code
_entity_poly.pdbx_strand_id
1 'polypeptide(L)'
;MFDVVVYFSSLPRIADHDRKVQILRAFSEGCKSLGLRVCDNTELKVVDCKLAVMIGWVGQTFKGPHIHLRNDVIRHQKRKGNHVMPIDGSCFKFADPQSMYVRYSLDGVFYNQHEYANKNSSPDKWNQIRHALKLPPILPWRETGNHILICLQRDGGWNMKGEDLDRWLVMTVKRIRAISNRPILIRPHPKRPMKDTVKKVLGFPDVYESVKSSTLDQDLEGAWAAVFYNSSSSVAAILKGIPVYVSDEDAVTYKVANTDLSNIDTNPKLPDREQWLYDLAACHWSDEELRQGLVWKHFKGYLKA
;
A
#
# COMPACT_ATOMS: atom_id res chain seq x y z
N MET A 1 -11.20 -23.16 -21.34
CA MET A 1 -10.54 -22.42 -20.25
C MET A 1 -10.49 -20.94 -20.63
N PHE A 2 -10.83 -20.02 -19.72
CA PHE A 2 -10.72 -18.57 -19.96
C PHE A 2 -9.26 -18.11 -19.88
N ASP A 3 -8.92 -17.03 -20.59
CA ASP A 3 -7.63 -16.39 -20.43
C ASP A 3 -7.61 -15.56 -19.14
N VAL A 4 -8.75 -14.89 -18.83
CA VAL A 4 -8.92 -14.07 -17.62
C VAL A 4 -10.27 -14.34 -16.98
N VAL A 5 -10.30 -14.46 -15.65
CA VAL A 5 -11.54 -14.39 -14.84
C VAL A 5 -11.46 -13.22 -13.88
N VAL A 6 -12.42 -12.30 -13.97
CA VAL A 6 -12.53 -11.12 -13.08
C VAL A 6 -13.59 -11.41 -12.02
N TYR A 7 -13.18 -11.48 -10.75
CA TYR A 7 -14.03 -11.92 -9.65
C TYR A 7 -14.77 -10.75 -8.98
N PHE A 8 -15.89 -10.33 -9.53
CA PHE A 8 -16.82 -9.36 -8.90
C PHE A 8 -17.41 -9.90 -7.60
N SER A 9 -17.66 -11.21 -7.54
CA SER A 9 -18.15 -11.92 -6.35
C SER A 9 -17.17 -11.91 -5.17
N SER A 10 -15.91 -11.56 -5.40
CA SER A 10 -14.91 -11.39 -4.33
C SER A 10 -15.06 -10.08 -3.54
N LEU A 11 -15.96 -9.18 -3.95
CA LEU A 11 -16.15 -7.88 -3.29
C LEU A 11 -17.13 -8.00 -2.11
N PRO A 12 -16.80 -7.45 -0.94
CA PRO A 12 -17.78 -7.22 0.10
C PRO A 12 -18.70 -6.05 -0.30
N ARG A 13 -19.97 -6.11 0.12
CA ARG A 13 -20.91 -4.96 -0.03
C ARG A 13 -20.63 -3.94 1.07
N ILE A 14 -19.74 -3.00 0.82
CA ILE A 14 -19.30 -1.93 1.73
C ILE A 14 -19.29 -0.58 1.01
N ALA A 15 -19.04 0.51 1.72
CA ALA A 15 -19.18 1.89 1.26
C ALA A 15 -18.44 2.24 -0.06
N ASP A 16 -17.36 1.59 -0.41
CA ASP A 16 -16.62 1.81 -1.66
C ASP A 16 -16.87 0.73 -2.73
N HIS A 17 -18.00 -0.01 -2.61
CA HIS A 17 -18.33 -1.12 -3.50
C HIS A 17 -18.40 -0.69 -4.97
N ASP A 18 -19.11 0.40 -5.27
CA ASP A 18 -19.31 0.87 -6.65
C ASP A 18 -18.01 1.24 -7.32
N ARG A 19 -17.10 1.92 -6.60
CA ARG A 19 -15.77 2.22 -7.12
C ARG A 19 -14.98 0.96 -7.44
N LYS A 20 -15.04 -0.05 -6.61
CA LYS A 20 -14.38 -1.34 -6.85
C LYS A 20 -14.95 -2.08 -8.06
N VAL A 21 -16.27 -2.05 -8.22
CA VAL A 21 -16.95 -2.61 -9.40
C VAL A 21 -16.47 -1.90 -10.67
N GLN A 22 -16.36 -0.57 -10.66
CA GLN A 22 -15.86 0.21 -11.80
C GLN A 22 -14.42 -0.19 -12.18
N ILE A 23 -13.53 -0.35 -11.22
CA ILE A 23 -12.14 -0.79 -11.44
C ILE A 23 -12.12 -2.17 -12.12
N LEU A 24 -12.86 -3.16 -11.58
CA LEU A 24 -12.92 -4.50 -12.17
C LEU A 24 -13.51 -4.48 -13.59
N ARG A 25 -14.56 -3.66 -13.80
CA ARG A 25 -15.19 -3.50 -15.12
C ARG A 25 -14.22 -2.91 -16.12
N ALA A 26 -13.53 -1.82 -15.78
CA ALA A 26 -12.54 -1.19 -16.64
C ALA A 26 -11.43 -2.18 -17.06
N PHE A 27 -10.93 -2.99 -16.11
CA PHE A 27 -9.97 -4.05 -16.40
C PHE A 27 -10.54 -5.12 -17.35
N SER A 28 -11.77 -5.60 -17.09
CA SER A 28 -12.45 -6.58 -17.94
C SER A 28 -12.63 -6.08 -19.36
N GLU A 29 -13.13 -4.83 -19.52
CA GLU A 29 -13.33 -4.17 -20.81
C GLU A 29 -12.02 -4.09 -21.59
N GLY A 30 -10.92 -3.69 -20.93
CA GLY A 30 -9.60 -3.62 -21.55
C GLY A 30 -9.09 -5.00 -22.01
N CYS A 31 -9.29 -6.05 -21.24
CA CYS A 31 -8.93 -7.41 -21.66
C CYS A 31 -9.78 -7.88 -22.85
N LYS A 32 -11.09 -7.62 -22.84
CA LYS A 32 -12.01 -7.96 -23.94
C LYS A 32 -11.64 -7.23 -25.24
N SER A 33 -11.27 -5.94 -25.16
CA SER A 33 -10.84 -5.15 -26.33
C SER A 33 -9.57 -5.70 -27.00
N LEU A 34 -8.77 -6.48 -26.27
CA LEU A 34 -7.59 -7.19 -26.78
C LEU A 34 -7.90 -8.58 -27.35
N GLY A 35 -9.18 -8.97 -27.44
CA GLY A 35 -9.60 -10.28 -27.95
C GLY A 35 -9.43 -11.44 -26.98
N LEU A 36 -9.20 -11.19 -25.69
CA LEU A 36 -9.07 -12.24 -24.69
C LEU A 36 -10.42 -12.85 -24.32
N ARG A 37 -10.43 -14.14 -23.98
CA ARG A 37 -11.61 -14.83 -23.45
C ARG A 37 -11.76 -14.50 -21.97
N VAL A 38 -12.61 -13.51 -21.66
CA VAL A 38 -12.82 -12.99 -20.30
C VAL A 38 -14.14 -13.50 -19.71
N CYS A 39 -14.13 -13.95 -18.47
CA CYS A 39 -15.32 -14.25 -17.68
C CYS A 39 -15.45 -13.23 -16.55
N ASP A 40 -16.57 -12.50 -16.51
CA ASP A 40 -16.96 -11.64 -15.38
C ASP A 40 -17.72 -12.50 -14.36
N ASN A 41 -17.00 -12.99 -13.35
CA ASN A 41 -17.57 -13.90 -12.35
C ASN A 41 -18.32 -13.14 -11.25
N THR A 42 -19.63 -13.31 -11.19
CA THR A 42 -20.53 -12.79 -10.15
C THR A 42 -20.96 -13.84 -9.12
N GLU A 43 -20.59 -15.11 -9.32
CA GLU A 43 -20.96 -16.22 -8.45
C GLU A 43 -19.81 -16.56 -7.48
N LEU A 44 -20.17 -17.08 -6.30
CA LEU A 44 -19.21 -17.52 -5.28
C LEU A 44 -18.60 -18.90 -5.61
N LYS A 45 -18.10 -19.06 -6.84
CA LYS A 45 -17.45 -20.29 -7.30
C LYS A 45 -16.12 -20.00 -8.00
N VAL A 46 -15.20 -20.95 -7.93
CA VAL A 46 -13.93 -20.93 -8.68
C VAL A 46 -14.18 -21.29 -10.14
N VAL A 47 -13.55 -20.57 -11.06
CA VAL A 47 -13.63 -20.80 -12.50
C VAL A 47 -12.22 -20.97 -13.06
N ASP A 48 -12.02 -21.96 -13.94
CA ASP A 48 -10.73 -22.24 -14.57
C ASP A 48 -10.28 -21.12 -15.52
N CYS A 49 -9.09 -20.58 -15.28
CA CYS A 49 -8.48 -19.51 -16.09
C CYS A 49 -6.96 -19.49 -15.96
N LYS A 50 -6.27 -18.80 -16.89
CA LYS A 50 -4.84 -18.54 -16.80
C LYS A 50 -4.54 -17.44 -15.77
N LEU A 51 -5.39 -16.42 -15.67
CA LEU A 51 -5.27 -15.29 -14.75
C LEU A 51 -6.57 -15.03 -14.02
N ALA A 52 -6.54 -15.10 -12.68
CA ALA A 52 -7.65 -14.72 -11.81
C ALA A 52 -7.41 -13.31 -11.26
N VAL A 53 -8.38 -12.40 -11.44
CA VAL A 53 -8.26 -10.99 -11.03
C VAL A 53 -9.26 -10.66 -9.93
N MET A 54 -8.80 -10.05 -8.83
CA MET A 54 -9.63 -9.68 -7.69
C MET A 54 -9.12 -8.44 -6.98
N ILE A 55 -9.99 -7.69 -6.30
CA ILE A 55 -9.57 -6.55 -5.48
C ILE A 55 -9.28 -6.99 -4.05
N GLY A 56 -8.11 -6.59 -3.54
CA GLY A 56 -7.62 -6.87 -2.20
C GLY A 56 -7.04 -8.28 -2.05
N TRP A 57 -6.60 -8.59 -0.85
CA TRP A 57 -5.94 -9.83 -0.50
C TRP A 57 -6.65 -10.52 0.67
N VAL A 58 -6.18 -11.69 1.05
CA VAL A 58 -6.71 -12.45 2.17
C VAL A 58 -5.94 -12.13 3.45
N GLY A 59 -6.65 -11.99 4.56
CA GLY A 59 -6.08 -11.85 5.90
C GLY A 59 -6.49 -13.02 6.78
N GLN A 60 -5.66 -13.38 7.72
CA GLN A 60 -5.90 -14.52 8.64
C GLN A 60 -7.15 -14.34 9.51
N THR A 61 -7.51 -13.09 9.83
CA THR A 61 -8.60 -12.74 10.75
C THR A 61 -9.94 -12.50 10.08
N PHE A 62 -9.98 -12.34 8.74
CA PHE A 62 -11.21 -12.03 8.04
C PHE A 62 -12.02 -13.28 7.72
N LYS A 63 -13.33 -13.21 7.96
CA LYS A 63 -14.31 -14.27 7.66
C LYS A 63 -15.38 -13.76 6.70
N GLY A 64 -16.00 -14.66 5.98
CA GLY A 64 -17.10 -14.37 5.07
C GLY A 64 -16.98 -15.04 3.71
N PRO A 65 -18.09 -15.18 2.97
CA PRO A 65 -18.11 -15.93 1.70
C PRO A 65 -17.11 -15.41 0.66
N HIS A 66 -16.95 -14.08 0.55
CA HIS A 66 -16.00 -13.44 -0.36
C HIS A 66 -14.52 -13.71 0.01
N ILE A 67 -14.22 -13.90 1.30
CA ILE A 67 -12.87 -14.27 1.77
C ILE A 67 -12.60 -15.75 1.49
N HIS A 68 -13.57 -16.61 1.72
CA HIS A 68 -13.46 -18.03 1.37
C HIS A 68 -13.21 -18.19 -0.12
N LEU A 69 -13.99 -17.50 -0.97
CA LEU A 69 -13.78 -17.52 -2.42
C LEU A 69 -12.35 -17.09 -2.80
N ARG A 70 -11.84 -15.99 -2.24
CA ARG A 70 -10.46 -15.54 -2.54
C ARG A 70 -9.43 -16.61 -2.17
N ASN A 71 -9.54 -17.21 -1.00
CA ASN A 71 -8.66 -18.29 -0.59
C ASN A 71 -8.73 -19.49 -1.54
N ASP A 72 -9.95 -19.86 -1.98
CA ASP A 72 -10.16 -20.98 -2.90
C ASP A 72 -9.57 -20.67 -4.28
N VAL A 73 -9.75 -19.45 -4.79
CA VAL A 73 -9.15 -18.99 -6.06
C VAL A 73 -7.63 -19.04 -5.98
N ILE A 74 -7.03 -18.49 -4.93
CA ILE A 74 -5.56 -18.49 -4.75
C ILE A 74 -5.02 -19.93 -4.72
N ARG A 75 -5.65 -20.80 -3.93
CA ARG A 75 -5.24 -22.21 -3.84
C ARG A 75 -5.40 -22.94 -5.17
N HIS A 76 -6.50 -22.68 -5.90
CA HIS A 76 -6.77 -23.28 -7.20
C HIS A 76 -5.73 -22.86 -8.24
N GLN A 77 -5.47 -21.55 -8.38
CA GLN A 77 -4.49 -21.03 -9.32
C GLN A 77 -3.08 -21.58 -9.03
N LYS A 78 -2.68 -21.57 -7.75
CA LYS A 78 -1.39 -22.14 -7.34
C LYS A 78 -1.22 -23.60 -7.71
N ARG A 79 -2.27 -24.46 -7.49
CA ARG A 79 -2.24 -25.88 -7.86
C ARG A 79 -2.12 -26.11 -9.37
N LYS A 80 -2.70 -25.22 -10.16
CA LYS A 80 -2.66 -25.28 -11.63
C LYS A 80 -1.39 -24.64 -12.22
N GLY A 81 -0.56 -24.00 -11.41
CA GLY A 81 0.59 -23.22 -11.88
C GLY A 81 0.19 -21.96 -12.65
N ASN A 82 -1.03 -21.47 -12.46
CA ASN A 82 -1.59 -20.23 -13.01
C ASN A 82 -1.45 -19.08 -12.01
N HIS A 83 -1.80 -17.87 -12.44
CA HIS A 83 -1.55 -16.65 -11.68
C HIS A 83 -2.82 -16.04 -11.07
N VAL A 84 -2.64 -15.32 -9.96
CA VAL A 84 -3.62 -14.42 -9.37
C VAL A 84 -3.08 -13.00 -9.49
N MET A 85 -3.94 -12.07 -9.93
CA MET A 85 -3.63 -10.64 -9.98
C MET A 85 -4.50 -9.91 -8.96
N PRO A 86 -3.99 -9.67 -7.75
CA PRO A 86 -4.67 -8.80 -6.80
C PRO A 86 -4.54 -7.34 -7.22
N ILE A 87 -5.62 -6.60 -7.03
CA ILE A 87 -5.66 -5.15 -7.17
C ILE A 87 -5.65 -4.54 -5.77
N ASP A 88 -4.70 -3.65 -5.48
CA ASP A 88 -4.59 -2.96 -4.21
C ASP A 88 -4.68 -1.44 -4.39
N GLY A 89 -4.91 -0.74 -3.29
CA GLY A 89 -5.02 0.72 -3.31
C GLY A 89 -3.72 1.41 -3.69
N SER A 90 -3.86 2.64 -4.20
CA SER A 90 -2.73 3.49 -4.53
C SER A 90 -1.82 3.75 -3.32
N CYS A 91 -0.51 3.85 -3.57
CA CYS A 91 0.45 4.39 -2.61
C CYS A 91 0.38 5.92 -2.51
N PHE A 92 -0.29 6.58 -3.45
CA PHE A 92 -0.47 8.03 -3.51
C PHE A 92 -1.85 8.48 -2.97
N LYS A 93 -2.48 7.69 -2.08
CA LYS A 93 -3.79 7.98 -1.47
C LYS A 93 -3.85 9.28 -0.69
N PHE A 94 -2.73 9.76 -0.20
CA PHE A 94 -2.67 11.04 0.50
C PHE A 94 -3.03 12.21 -0.41
N ALA A 95 -2.80 12.09 -1.73
CA ALA A 95 -3.17 13.08 -2.74
C ALA A 95 -4.51 12.74 -3.45
N ASP A 96 -4.90 11.45 -3.46
CA ASP A 96 -6.14 10.95 -4.09
C ASP A 96 -6.84 9.93 -3.20
N PRO A 97 -7.67 10.38 -2.24
CA PRO A 97 -8.44 9.50 -1.37
C PRO A 97 -9.42 8.58 -2.11
N GLN A 98 -9.87 8.96 -3.31
CA GLN A 98 -10.81 8.20 -4.13
C GLN A 98 -10.14 7.10 -4.97
N SER A 99 -8.81 7.00 -4.91
CA SER A 99 -8.05 5.97 -5.62
C SER A 99 -8.21 6.07 -7.15
N MET A 100 -7.88 7.25 -7.71
CA MET A 100 -7.78 7.46 -9.17
C MET A 100 -6.82 6.44 -9.81
N TYR A 101 -5.76 6.07 -9.08
CA TYR A 101 -4.82 5.04 -9.44
C TYR A 101 -4.92 3.84 -8.50
N VAL A 102 -4.75 2.65 -9.03
CA VAL A 102 -4.68 1.39 -8.27
C VAL A 102 -3.45 0.60 -8.68
N ARG A 103 -2.94 -0.24 -7.76
CA ARG A 103 -1.77 -1.10 -8.00
C ARG A 103 -2.19 -2.49 -8.44
N TYR A 104 -1.38 -3.06 -9.32
CA TYR A 104 -1.49 -4.44 -9.77
C TYR A 104 -0.19 -5.17 -9.53
N SER A 105 -0.31 -6.46 -9.20
CA SER A 105 0.82 -7.37 -8.97
C SER A 105 0.43 -8.79 -9.34
N LEU A 106 1.38 -9.70 -9.38
CA LEU A 106 1.12 -11.14 -9.55
C LEU A 106 1.36 -11.87 -8.24
N ASP A 107 0.44 -12.78 -7.91
CA ASP A 107 0.50 -13.79 -6.85
C ASP A 107 0.58 -13.27 -5.42
N GLY A 108 0.39 -11.95 -5.21
CA GLY A 108 0.29 -11.34 -3.89
C GLY A 108 0.48 -9.83 -3.91
N VAL A 109 0.36 -9.20 -2.74
CA VAL A 109 0.31 -7.73 -2.58
C VAL A 109 1.53 -7.13 -1.87
N PHE A 110 2.44 -7.95 -1.36
CA PHE A 110 3.62 -7.47 -0.67
C PHE A 110 4.68 -7.01 -1.67
N TYR A 111 4.99 -5.72 -1.64
CA TYR A 111 5.78 -5.05 -2.68
C TYR A 111 7.17 -5.65 -2.90
N ASN A 112 7.82 -6.10 -1.83
CA ASN A 112 9.17 -6.65 -1.90
C ASN A 112 9.21 -8.18 -2.13
N GLN A 113 8.05 -8.86 -2.12
CA GLN A 113 7.96 -10.31 -2.24
C GLN A 113 7.33 -10.79 -3.56
N HIS A 114 6.54 -9.93 -4.22
CA HIS A 114 5.74 -10.32 -5.39
C HIS A 114 6.12 -9.52 -6.63
N GLU A 115 5.71 -10.02 -7.80
CA GLU A 115 6.06 -9.42 -9.08
C GLU A 115 5.12 -8.25 -9.42
N TYR A 116 5.71 -7.10 -9.65
CA TYR A 116 5.03 -5.87 -10.06
C TYR A 116 5.40 -5.43 -11.50
N ALA A 117 6.28 -6.18 -12.14
CA ALA A 117 6.80 -5.91 -13.50
C ALA A 117 7.35 -4.46 -13.63
N ASN A 118 8.01 -3.95 -12.61
CA ASN A 118 8.33 -2.52 -12.47
C ASN A 118 9.83 -2.24 -12.22
N LYS A 119 10.72 -3.16 -12.59
CA LYS A 119 12.17 -2.99 -12.38
C LYS A 119 12.78 -2.05 -13.41
N ASN A 120 13.60 -1.09 -12.96
CA ASN A 120 14.29 -0.11 -13.80
C ASN A 120 13.32 0.69 -14.70
N SER A 121 12.21 1.10 -14.13
CA SER A 121 11.17 1.86 -14.84
C SER A 121 11.67 3.26 -15.23
N SER A 122 11.14 3.79 -16.35
CA SER A 122 11.39 5.17 -16.74
C SER A 122 10.65 6.16 -15.83
N PRO A 123 11.04 7.45 -15.80
CA PRO A 123 10.35 8.48 -15.02
C PRO A 123 8.95 8.83 -15.55
N ASP A 124 8.57 8.35 -16.74
CA ASP A 124 7.36 8.79 -17.44
C ASP A 124 6.10 8.57 -16.64
N LYS A 125 5.97 7.38 -16.03
CA LYS A 125 4.79 7.05 -15.20
C LYS A 125 4.70 7.92 -13.96
N TRP A 126 5.83 8.19 -13.31
CA TRP A 126 5.86 9.13 -12.20
C TRP A 126 5.45 10.54 -12.64
N ASN A 127 5.97 11.04 -13.76
CA ASN A 127 5.62 12.35 -14.27
C ASN A 127 4.13 12.46 -14.61
N GLN A 128 3.54 11.41 -15.20
CA GLN A 128 2.11 11.32 -15.47
C GLN A 128 1.28 11.40 -14.17
N ILE A 129 1.61 10.57 -13.16
CA ILE A 129 0.91 10.54 -11.88
C ILE A 129 1.07 11.86 -11.16
N ARG A 130 2.29 12.39 -11.09
CA ARG A 130 2.60 13.66 -10.46
C ARG A 130 1.78 14.80 -11.04
N HIS A 131 1.67 14.87 -12.37
CA HIS A 131 0.87 15.87 -13.04
C HIS A 131 -0.63 15.71 -12.76
N ALA A 132 -1.16 14.50 -12.91
CA ALA A 132 -2.59 14.20 -12.70
C ALA A 132 -3.04 14.48 -11.25
N LEU A 133 -2.21 14.14 -10.26
CA LEU A 133 -2.50 14.34 -8.83
C LEU A 133 -1.96 15.68 -8.29
N LYS A 134 -1.35 16.51 -9.12
CA LYS A 134 -0.75 17.80 -8.73
C LYS A 134 0.26 17.66 -7.58
N LEU A 135 1.04 16.57 -7.59
CA LEU A 135 2.06 16.34 -6.58
C LEU A 135 3.30 17.22 -6.83
N PRO A 136 3.96 17.69 -5.78
CA PRO A 136 5.26 18.35 -5.93
C PRO A 136 6.32 17.35 -6.45
N PRO A 137 7.46 17.83 -6.98
CA PRO A 137 8.62 16.97 -7.19
C PRO A 137 9.08 16.37 -5.84
N ILE A 138 9.88 15.33 -5.91
CA ILE A 138 10.52 14.80 -4.69
C ILE A 138 11.42 15.89 -4.09
N LEU A 139 11.22 16.19 -2.80
CA LEU A 139 11.99 17.23 -2.13
C LEU A 139 13.33 16.68 -1.63
N PRO A 140 14.40 17.50 -1.55
CA PRO A 140 15.64 17.09 -0.89
C PRO A 140 15.38 16.49 0.49
N TRP A 141 16.30 15.66 0.98
CA TRP A 141 16.21 15.16 2.33
C TRP A 141 16.26 16.31 3.33
N ARG A 142 15.39 16.24 4.33
CA ARG A 142 15.27 17.25 5.37
C ARG A 142 16.43 17.10 6.36
N GLU A 143 17.08 18.22 6.67
CA GLU A 143 18.19 18.31 7.63
C GLU A 143 17.76 18.82 9.00
N THR A 144 16.55 19.36 9.12
CA THR A 144 16.00 19.92 10.35
C THR A 144 14.58 19.41 10.60
N GLY A 145 14.17 19.41 11.85
CA GLY A 145 12.81 19.04 12.22
C GLY A 145 12.62 19.04 13.75
N ASN A 146 11.36 19.20 14.18
CA ASN A 146 11.02 19.44 15.58
C ASN A 146 10.52 18.19 16.31
N HIS A 147 9.92 17.23 15.61
CA HIS A 147 9.27 16.08 16.23
C HIS A 147 9.47 14.80 15.41
N ILE A 148 9.25 13.67 16.05
CA ILE A 148 9.18 12.36 15.40
C ILE A 148 7.72 11.98 15.27
N LEU A 149 7.25 11.72 14.03
CA LEU A 149 5.89 11.29 13.76
C LEU A 149 5.80 9.77 13.77
N ILE A 150 4.90 9.18 14.57
CA ILE A 150 4.58 7.75 14.50
C ILE A 150 3.16 7.58 13.93
N CYS A 151 3.04 6.97 12.76
CA CYS A 151 1.76 6.72 12.11
C CYS A 151 1.26 5.30 12.39
N LEU A 152 0.11 5.20 13.04
CA LEU A 152 -0.55 3.93 13.30
C LEU A 152 -1.31 3.44 12.05
N GLN A 153 -1.37 2.14 11.88
CA GLN A 153 -2.24 1.49 10.91
C GLN A 153 -3.38 0.76 11.61
N ARG A 154 -4.29 0.16 10.84
CA ARG A 154 -5.42 -0.59 11.42
C ARG A 154 -4.91 -1.85 12.11
N ASP A 155 -5.33 -2.02 13.36
CA ASP A 155 -5.10 -3.26 14.10
C ASP A 155 -5.85 -4.45 13.46
N GLY A 156 -5.26 -5.65 13.56
CA GLY A 156 -5.83 -6.89 13.02
C GLY A 156 -5.92 -6.94 11.48
N GLY A 157 -5.33 -5.98 10.78
CA GLY A 157 -5.21 -6.01 9.32
C GLY A 157 -4.25 -7.11 8.85
N TRP A 158 -4.49 -7.69 7.65
CA TRP A 158 -3.60 -8.69 7.05
C TRP A 158 -2.14 -8.18 6.93
N ASN A 159 -1.97 -6.88 6.77
CA ASN A 159 -0.68 -6.21 6.68
C ASN A 159 0.09 -6.14 8.00
N MET A 160 -0.55 -6.37 9.17
CA MET A 160 0.14 -6.48 10.45
C MET A 160 0.77 -7.88 10.68
N LYS A 161 0.45 -8.88 9.83
CA LYS A 161 1.01 -10.25 9.92
C LYS A 161 0.86 -10.90 11.29
N GLY A 162 -0.13 -10.49 12.07
CA GLY A 162 -0.37 -10.98 13.43
C GLY A 162 0.37 -10.24 14.53
N GLU A 163 1.16 -9.20 14.21
CA GLU A 163 1.79 -8.35 15.22
C GLU A 163 0.75 -7.54 15.99
N ASP A 164 1.01 -7.42 17.29
CA ASP A 164 0.22 -6.63 18.24
C ASP A 164 0.60 -5.14 18.10
N LEU A 165 -0.34 -4.33 17.65
CA LEU A 165 -0.12 -2.90 17.45
C LEU A 165 0.21 -2.16 18.74
N ASP A 166 -0.40 -2.56 19.86
CA ASP A 166 -0.16 -1.96 21.17
C ASP A 166 1.29 -2.19 21.63
N ARG A 167 1.73 -3.45 21.53
CA ARG A 167 3.10 -3.84 21.84
C ARG A 167 4.10 -3.13 20.94
N TRP A 168 3.84 -3.10 19.62
CA TRP A 168 4.71 -2.42 18.66
C TRP A 168 4.85 -0.93 19.00
N LEU A 169 3.74 -0.23 19.27
CA LEU A 169 3.76 1.20 19.59
C LEU A 169 4.54 1.48 20.87
N VAL A 170 4.23 0.75 21.97
CA VAL A 170 4.91 0.93 23.27
C VAL A 170 6.41 0.68 23.15
N MET A 171 6.83 -0.38 22.43
CA MET A 171 8.24 -0.67 22.23
C MET A 171 8.94 0.38 21.36
N THR A 172 8.26 0.87 20.32
CA THR A 172 8.79 1.93 19.45
C THR A 172 9.01 3.21 20.24
N VAL A 173 8.02 3.67 21.01
CA VAL A 173 8.16 4.87 21.86
C VAL A 173 9.28 4.69 22.89
N LYS A 174 9.37 3.56 23.58
CA LYS A 174 10.45 3.28 24.55
C LYS A 174 11.84 3.36 23.89
N ARG A 175 12.02 2.75 22.70
CA ARG A 175 13.29 2.78 21.98
C ARG A 175 13.68 4.20 21.58
N ILE A 176 12.73 4.99 21.08
CA ILE A 176 12.98 6.37 20.70
C ILE A 176 13.32 7.22 21.95
N ARG A 177 12.55 7.10 23.04
CA ARG A 177 12.81 7.85 24.29
C ARG A 177 14.18 7.53 24.93
N ALA A 178 14.71 6.34 24.70
CA ALA A 178 16.05 5.98 25.21
C ALA A 178 17.19 6.77 24.54
N ILE A 179 16.95 7.40 23.38
CA ILE A 179 18.01 8.00 22.56
C ILE A 179 17.67 9.41 22.04
N SER A 180 16.43 9.85 22.14
CA SER A 180 15.98 11.16 21.64
C SER A 180 15.01 11.82 22.60
N ASN A 181 15.20 13.14 22.78
CA ASN A 181 14.32 14.03 23.53
C ASN A 181 13.32 14.78 22.63
N ARG A 182 13.32 14.53 21.31
CA ARG A 182 12.38 15.18 20.40
C ARG A 182 10.94 14.82 20.76
N PRO A 183 9.99 15.75 20.71
CA PRO A 183 8.58 15.43 20.85
C PRO A 183 8.17 14.29 19.90
N ILE A 184 7.34 13.36 20.38
CA ILE A 184 6.75 12.28 19.58
C ILE A 184 5.29 12.61 19.34
N LEU A 185 4.90 12.70 18.07
CA LEU A 185 3.53 12.87 17.65
C LEU A 185 2.96 11.53 17.18
N ILE A 186 1.91 11.03 17.83
CA ILE A 186 1.23 9.79 17.47
C ILE A 186 0.05 10.13 16.58
N ARG A 187 0.06 9.66 15.32
CA ARG A 187 -1.05 9.81 14.39
C ARG A 187 -1.87 8.52 14.31
N PRO A 188 -3.10 8.50 14.87
CA PRO A 188 -4.01 7.37 14.74
C PRO A 188 -4.46 7.15 13.29
N HIS A 189 -4.89 5.92 12.98
CA HIS A 189 -5.48 5.65 11.68
C HIS A 189 -6.84 6.33 11.55
N PRO A 190 -7.13 7.13 10.47
CA PRO A 190 -8.32 7.98 10.38
C PRO A 190 -9.65 7.23 10.47
N LYS A 191 -9.71 5.99 9.96
CA LYS A 191 -10.91 5.14 10.01
C LYS A 191 -11.03 4.28 11.28
N ARG A 192 -9.96 4.17 12.09
CA ARG A 192 -9.92 3.42 13.36
C ARG A 192 -8.92 4.10 14.29
N PRO A 193 -9.33 5.08 15.08
CA PRO A 193 -8.42 5.92 15.86
C PRO A 193 -7.69 5.24 17.00
N MET A 194 -8.03 3.98 17.36
CA MET A 194 -7.29 3.17 18.33
C MET A 194 -6.97 3.91 19.63
N LYS A 195 -7.97 4.57 20.22
CA LYS A 195 -7.81 5.45 21.39
C LYS A 195 -7.12 4.78 22.57
N ASP A 196 -7.43 3.51 22.84
CA ASP A 196 -6.85 2.78 23.98
C ASP A 196 -5.38 2.41 23.71
N THR A 197 -5.01 2.14 22.46
CA THR A 197 -3.62 1.96 22.03
C THR A 197 -2.81 3.23 22.27
N VAL A 198 -3.32 4.38 21.81
CA VAL A 198 -2.64 5.67 21.96
C VAL A 198 -2.47 6.03 23.43
N LYS A 199 -3.50 5.85 24.28
CA LYS A 199 -3.43 6.12 25.72
C LYS A 199 -2.27 5.41 26.43
N LYS A 200 -1.86 4.23 25.95
CA LYS A 200 -0.74 3.46 26.55
C LYS A 200 0.60 4.18 26.48
N VAL A 201 0.74 5.16 25.60
CA VAL A 201 1.99 5.91 25.39
C VAL A 201 1.92 7.38 25.78
N LEU A 202 0.74 7.95 26.01
CA LEU A 202 0.61 9.36 26.41
C LEU A 202 1.18 9.69 27.79
N GLY A 203 1.50 8.68 28.58
CA GLY A 203 2.20 8.86 29.88
C GLY A 203 3.72 8.99 29.76
N PHE A 204 4.30 8.79 28.57
CA PHE A 204 5.73 9.02 28.37
C PHE A 204 6.00 10.51 28.17
N PRO A 205 7.19 11.02 28.59
CA PRO A 205 7.56 12.42 28.41
C PRO A 205 7.48 12.84 26.94
N ASP A 206 6.93 14.02 26.67
CA ASP A 206 6.83 14.65 25.34
C ASP A 206 6.22 13.74 24.25
N VAL A 207 5.21 12.94 24.59
CA VAL A 207 4.41 12.14 23.67
C VAL A 207 3.01 12.71 23.58
N TYR A 208 2.57 13.05 22.37
CA TYR A 208 1.29 13.70 22.09
C TYR A 208 0.52 12.95 21.03
N GLU A 209 -0.82 13.03 21.09
CA GLU A 209 -1.69 12.55 20.00
C GLU A 209 -1.90 13.67 18.97
N SER A 210 -1.85 13.33 17.68
CA SER A 210 -2.20 14.24 16.58
C SER A 210 -3.65 14.71 16.71
N VAL A 211 -3.88 15.98 16.45
CA VAL A 211 -5.22 16.57 16.48
C VAL A 211 -6.13 15.85 15.44
N LYS A 212 -7.34 15.47 15.87
CA LYS A 212 -8.26 14.68 15.02
C LYS A 212 -8.56 15.29 13.67
N SER A 213 -8.56 16.63 13.55
CA SER A 213 -8.78 17.36 12.31
C SER A 213 -7.52 17.51 11.46
N SER A 214 -6.34 17.13 11.98
CA SER A 214 -5.08 17.26 11.27
C SER A 214 -5.01 16.29 10.09
N THR A 215 -4.50 16.76 8.97
CA THR A 215 -4.15 15.93 7.81
C THR A 215 -2.78 15.28 8.01
N LEU A 216 -2.48 14.25 7.22
CA LEU A 216 -1.13 13.65 7.21
C LEU A 216 -0.07 14.70 6.82
N ASP A 217 -0.39 15.57 5.88
CA ASP A 217 0.50 16.62 5.41
C ASP A 217 0.86 17.61 6.52
N GLN A 218 -0.11 18.01 7.35
CA GLN A 218 0.11 18.88 8.51
C GLN A 218 0.98 18.20 9.58
N ASP A 219 0.74 16.90 9.87
CA ASP A 219 1.55 16.17 10.83
C ASP A 219 2.99 15.89 10.34
N LEU A 220 3.19 15.83 9.03
CA LEU A 220 4.52 15.73 8.40
C LEU A 220 5.25 17.09 8.35
N GLU A 221 4.52 18.20 8.50
CA GLU A 221 5.14 19.52 8.55
C GLU A 221 6.01 19.63 9.80
N GLY A 222 7.28 20.02 9.63
CA GLY A 222 8.23 20.09 10.72
C GLY A 222 8.69 18.73 11.30
N ALA A 223 8.25 17.58 10.79
CA ALA A 223 8.75 16.32 11.27
C ALA A 223 10.23 16.12 10.93
N TRP A 224 11.03 15.71 11.92
CA TRP A 224 12.41 15.28 11.78
C TRP A 224 12.50 13.90 11.12
N ALA A 225 11.68 12.96 11.57
CA ALA A 225 11.57 11.60 11.04
C ALA A 225 10.14 11.10 11.16
N ALA A 226 9.79 10.10 10.37
CA ALA A 226 8.48 9.45 10.42
C ALA A 226 8.62 7.93 10.54
N VAL A 227 7.88 7.33 11.48
CA VAL A 227 7.96 5.91 11.82
C VAL A 227 6.64 5.22 11.46
N PHE A 228 6.74 4.09 10.79
CA PHE A 228 5.61 3.28 10.34
C PHE A 228 5.88 1.81 10.64
N TYR A 229 4.83 0.99 10.80
CA TYR A 229 5.04 -0.45 10.74
C TYR A 229 5.38 -0.86 9.29
N ASN A 230 4.39 -0.78 8.37
CA ASN A 230 4.59 -0.97 6.92
C ASN A 230 3.57 -0.17 6.06
N SER A 231 3.00 0.88 6.62
CA SER A 231 1.95 1.65 5.96
C SER A 231 2.43 2.35 4.69
N SER A 232 1.63 2.31 3.61
CA SER A 232 1.89 3.05 2.37
C SER A 232 1.89 4.58 2.54
N SER A 233 1.38 5.10 3.65
CA SER A 233 1.49 6.54 3.98
C SER A 233 2.94 7.01 4.18
N SER A 234 3.89 6.07 4.39
CA SER A 234 5.33 6.35 4.38
C SER A 234 5.84 6.98 3.08
N VAL A 235 5.16 6.71 1.95
CA VAL A 235 5.48 7.32 0.64
C VAL A 235 5.36 8.85 0.70
N ALA A 236 4.34 9.38 1.39
CA ALA A 236 4.17 10.82 1.55
C ALA A 236 5.36 11.46 2.29
N ALA A 237 5.87 10.79 3.34
CA ALA A 237 7.04 11.27 4.07
C ALA A 237 8.30 11.25 3.19
N ILE A 238 8.54 10.17 2.43
CA ILE A 238 9.66 10.07 1.50
C ILE A 238 9.62 11.20 0.46
N LEU A 239 8.47 11.48 -0.14
CA LEU A 239 8.33 12.56 -1.14
C LEU A 239 8.62 13.95 -0.55
N LYS A 240 8.31 14.16 0.73
CA LYS A 240 8.60 15.39 1.48
C LYS A 240 10.04 15.49 1.99
N GLY A 241 10.88 14.53 1.67
CA GLY A 241 12.27 14.51 2.13
C GLY A 241 12.44 14.15 3.60
N ILE A 242 11.45 13.57 4.24
CA ILE A 242 11.51 13.19 5.66
C ILE A 242 12.09 11.77 5.76
N PRO A 243 13.15 11.56 6.58
CA PRO A 243 13.67 10.24 6.86
C PRO A 243 12.58 9.31 7.41
N VAL A 244 12.40 8.15 6.77
CA VAL A 244 11.38 7.17 7.13
C VAL A 244 12.01 5.98 7.82
N TYR A 245 11.34 5.49 8.86
CA TYR A 245 11.65 4.26 9.58
C TYR A 245 10.51 3.27 9.44
N VAL A 246 10.81 2.02 9.07
CA VAL A 246 9.82 0.96 8.93
C VAL A 246 10.23 -0.27 9.73
N SER A 247 9.23 -0.97 10.29
CA SER A 247 9.48 -2.16 11.12
C SER A 247 9.33 -3.48 10.34
N ASP A 248 8.76 -3.45 9.14
CA ASP A 248 8.46 -4.63 8.34
C ASP A 248 9.09 -4.51 6.95
N GLU A 249 9.74 -5.56 6.48
CA GLU A 249 10.36 -5.65 5.15
C GLU A 249 9.36 -5.52 3.98
N ASP A 250 8.07 -5.78 4.22
CA ASP A 250 7.01 -5.61 3.22
C ASP A 250 6.53 -4.16 3.06
N ALA A 251 7.08 -3.21 3.83
CA ALA A 251 6.82 -1.81 3.58
C ALA A 251 7.25 -1.42 2.17
N VAL A 252 6.39 -0.72 1.43
CA VAL A 252 6.71 -0.26 0.07
C VAL A 252 7.95 0.64 0.02
N THR A 253 8.26 1.28 1.13
CA THR A 253 9.43 2.17 1.29
C THR A 253 10.67 1.47 1.87
N TYR A 254 10.64 0.15 2.14
CA TYR A 254 11.71 -0.57 2.82
C TYR A 254 13.10 -0.32 2.23
N LYS A 255 13.22 -0.31 0.90
CA LYS A 255 14.51 -0.11 0.19
C LYS A 255 15.11 1.28 0.37
N VAL A 256 14.28 2.28 0.69
CA VAL A 256 14.66 3.69 0.86
C VAL A 256 14.37 4.22 2.26
N ALA A 257 14.03 3.34 3.18
CA ALA A 257 13.78 3.63 4.59
C ALA A 257 14.90 3.11 5.49
N ASN A 258 14.89 3.57 6.73
CA ASN A 258 15.68 3.03 7.81
C ASN A 258 14.89 1.90 8.51
N THR A 259 15.60 0.92 9.06
CA THR A 259 15.01 -0.18 9.84
C THR A 259 15.50 -0.22 11.28
N ASP A 260 16.56 0.50 11.59
CA ASP A 260 17.14 0.60 12.92
C ASP A 260 16.84 1.98 13.52
N LEU A 261 16.05 2.00 14.60
CA LEU A 261 15.71 3.22 15.32
C LEU A 261 16.89 3.82 16.09
N SER A 262 18.00 3.10 16.31
CA SER A 262 19.13 3.58 17.11
C SER A 262 19.79 4.83 16.55
N ASN A 263 19.62 5.10 15.26
CA ASN A 263 20.19 6.26 14.58
C ASN A 263 19.19 7.39 14.29
N ILE A 264 17.95 7.29 14.84
CA ILE A 264 16.85 8.20 14.47
C ILE A 264 17.13 9.67 14.79
N ASP A 265 17.91 9.96 15.83
CA ASP A 265 18.22 11.34 16.26
C ASP A 265 19.57 11.84 15.75
N THR A 266 20.46 10.96 15.33
CA THR A 266 21.85 11.31 15.05
C THR A 266 22.22 11.25 13.57
N ASN A 267 21.91 10.13 12.90
CA ASN A 267 22.37 9.90 11.52
C ASN A 267 21.45 8.95 10.76
N PRO A 268 20.22 9.38 10.39
CA PRO A 268 19.36 8.59 9.54
C PRO A 268 20.01 8.36 8.17
N LYS A 269 19.85 7.18 7.61
CA LYS A 269 20.26 6.90 6.22
C LYS A 269 19.37 7.70 5.26
N LEU A 270 20.01 8.34 4.28
CA LEU A 270 19.37 9.21 3.28
C LEU A 270 19.72 8.70 1.87
N PRO A 271 19.22 7.53 1.46
CA PRO A 271 19.58 6.91 0.18
C PRO A 271 19.02 7.70 -1.01
N ASP A 272 19.59 7.45 -2.19
CA ASP A 272 18.90 7.80 -3.43
C ASP A 272 17.56 7.05 -3.53
N ARG A 273 16.53 7.75 -3.99
CA ARG A 273 15.14 7.27 -4.00
C ARG A 273 14.41 7.53 -5.32
N GLU A 274 15.10 8.07 -6.31
CA GLU A 274 14.45 8.39 -7.59
C GLU A 274 14.06 7.12 -8.33
N GLN A 275 14.97 6.17 -8.52
CA GLN A 275 14.66 4.91 -9.19
C GLN A 275 13.58 4.10 -8.46
N TRP A 276 13.62 4.07 -7.12
CA TRP A 276 12.56 3.47 -6.33
C TRP A 276 11.19 4.12 -6.59
N LEU A 277 11.14 5.45 -6.71
CA LEU A 277 9.91 6.18 -7.00
C LEU A 277 9.39 5.88 -8.41
N TYR A 278 10.26 5.78 -9.40
CA TYR A 278 9.88 5.40 -10.76
C TYR A 278 9.34 3.98 -10.82
N ASP A 279 10.00 3.05 -10.15
CA ASP A 279 9.54 1.66 -10.03
C ASP A 279 8.20 1.58 -9.28
N LEU A 280 8.03 2.34 -8.20
CA LEU A 280 6.75 2.40 -7.48
C LEU A 280 5.64 2.99 -8.33
N ALA A 281 5.91 4.05 -9.07
CA ALA A 281 4.93 4.68 -9.96
C ALA A 281 4.47 3.72 -11.06
N ALA A 282 5.37 2.95 -11.63
CA ALA A 282 5.11 2.04 -12.75
C ALA A 282 4.09 0.93 -12.44
N CYS A 283 3.86 0.60 -11.16
CA CYS A 283 2.82 -0.38 -10.79
C CYS A 283 1.42 0.21 -10.57
N HIS A 284 1.24 1.53 -10.81
CA HIS A 284 -0.03 2.24 -10.62
C HIS A 284 -0.70 2.53 -11.96
N TRP A 285 -2.00 2.27 -12.03
CA TRP A 285 -2.79 2.34 -13.26
C TRP A 285 -4.09 3.09 -13.03
N SER A 286 -4.44 4.00 -13.96
CA SER A 286 -5.71 4.72 -13.99
C SER A 286 -6.79 3.89 -14.69
N ASP A 287 -8.06 4.26 -14.51
CA ASP A 287 -9.20 3.58 -15.17
C ASP A 287 -9.08 3.61 -16.70
N GLU A 288 -8.57 4.70 -17.26
CA GLU A 288 -8.37 4.82 -18.70
C GLU A 288 -7.34 3.79 -19.20
N GLU A 289 -6.22 3.67 -18.51
CA GLU A 289 -5.21 2.67 -18.83
C GLU A 289 -5.71 1.24 -18.71
N LEU A 290 -6.63 1.00 -17.73
CA LEU A 290 -7.30 -0.28 -17.58
C LEU A 290 -8.15 -0.60 -18.82
N ARG A 291 -8.99 0.34 -19.28
CA ARG A 291 -9.85 0.17 -20.47
C ARG A 291 -9.05 -0.05 -21.74
N GLN A 292 -7.86 0.52 -21.85
CA GLN A 292 -6.93 0.31 -22.96
C GLN A 292 -6.19 -1.02 -22.89
N GLY A 293 -6.41 -1.82 -21.84
CA GLY A 293 -5.76 -3.12 -21.63
C GLY A 293 -4.26 -3.02 -21.35
N LEU A 294 -3.75 -1.86 -20.90
CA LEU A 294 -2.32 -1.65 -20.69
C LEU A 294 -1.77 -2.51 -19.56
N VAL A 295 -2.56 -2.77 -18.53
CA VAL A 295 -2.15 -3.68 -17.44
C VAL A 295 -1.88 -5.09 -17.97
N TRP A 296 -2.77 -5.64 -18.78
CA TRP A 296 -2.54 -6.94 -19.42
C TRP A 296 -1.26 -6.93 -20.26
N LYS A 297 -1.11 -5.92 -21.13
CA LYS A 297 0.08 -5.78 -21.99
C LYS A 297 1.37 -5.73 -21.16
N HIS A 298 1.34 -5.07 -20.02
CA HIS A 298 2.45 -4.94 -19.09
C HIS A 298 2.85 -6.28 -18.46
N PHE A 299 1.86 -7.06 -18.01
CA PHE A 299 2.11 -8.31 -17.31
C PHE A 299 2.17 -9.56 -18.22
N LYS A 300 1.76 -9.48 -19.51
CA LYS A 300 1.66 -10.66 -20.39
C LYS A 300 2.95 -11.49 -20.48
N GLY A 301 4.13 -10.86 -20.39
CA GLY A 301 5.42 -11.54 -20.44
C GLY A 301 5.75 -12.35 -19.18
N TYR A 302 5.05 -12.12 -18.09
CA TYR A 302 5.19 -12.83 -16.81
C TYR A 302 4.14 -13.94 -16.64
N LEU A 303 3.10 -13.95 -17.48
CA LEU A 303 2.07 -14.98 -17.47
C LEU A 303 2.58 -16.18 -18.30
N LYS A 304 2.50 -17.38 -17.75
CA LYS A 304 2.82 -18.60 -18.49
C LYS A 304 1.93 -18.72 -19.73
N ALA A 305 2.53 -19.09 -20.85
CA ALA A 305 1.83 -19.32 -22.11
C ALA A 305 0.81 -20.47 -22.02
#